data_ddf08f01bbc9cab479122ed2bc339cd9
#
_entry.id   ddf08f01bbc9cab479122ed2bc339cd9
#
_cell.length_a   1.000
_cell.length_b   1.000
_cell.length_c   1.000
_cell.angle_alpha   90.00
_cell.angle_beta   90.00
_cell.angle_gamma   90.00
#
_symmetry.space_group_name_H-M   'P 1'
#
loop_
_entity.id
_entity.type
_entity.pdbx_description
1 polymer ?
#
loop_
_entity_poly.entity_id
_entity_poly.type
_entity_poly.pdbx_seq_one_letter_code
_entity_poly.pdbx_strand_id
1 'polypeptide(L)'
;MYKRQVYLHLTIEGKAKPKYDRSGNPRHKYGKGMIGADIGTQTVAYTSDTEVGLKNLSERGNSIQTSERKERLYYRAMDRSRRATNPQNYNPDGTIKKGKKTWKYSDRYKKLKAKHAELCRINAVNKQIAINEDANYLRSLGDTFVTEPKNASKLMKRAKKTTVNSKGRFNKKKRFGKSIKNRCPSGFQTTVEKKFKVTGGAYIEVPNNYRASQYDHTADDYIKKKLSDRLYRLRDGTLVQRDWYSSFLLYCYDYRTQDIDKDKCITDFGRCYDKEKALIAWIKANHIKILNSGIKVA
;
A
#
# COMPACT_ATOMS: atom_id res chain seq x y z
N MET A 1 -11.14 -9.00 32.92
CA MET A 1 -12.37 -8.17 32.93
C MET A 1 -12.21 -7.10 31.85
N TYR A 2 -12.93 -7.17 30.74
CA TYR A 2 -12.89 -6.12 29.73
C TYR A 2 -13.74 -4.95 30.26
N LYS A 3 -13.11 -3.81 30.57
CA LYS A 3 -13.84 -2.57 30.83
C LYS A 3 -14.57 -2.18 29.53
N ARG A 4 -15.91 -2.19 29.54
CA ARG A 4 -16.70 -1.61 28.45
C ARG A 4 -16.46 -0.11 28.48
N GLN A 5 -15.80 0.41 27.45
CA GLN A 5 -15.67 1.86 27.25
C GLN A 5 -16.78 2.32 26.35
N VAL A 6 -17.45 3.37 26.77
CA VAL A 6 -18.44 4.09 25.96
C VAL A 6 -17.72 5.24 25.27
N TYR A 7 -17.87 5.35 23.96
CA TYR A 7 -17.29 6.42 23.16
C TYR A 7 -18.41 7.33 22.66
N LEU A 8 -18.25 8.62 22.85
CA LEU A 8 -19.07 9.65 22.24
C LEU A 8 -18.33 10.19 21.01
N HIS A 9 -18.94 10.07 19.84
CA HIS A 9 -18.44 10.65 18.60
C HIS A 9 -19.17 11.96 18.32
N LEU A 10 -18.44 13.08 18.37
CA LEU A 10 -18.94 14.40 18.00
C LEU A 10 -18.39 14.75 16.61
N THR A 11 -19.27 15.07 15.70
CA THR A 11 -18.90 15.65 14.39
C THR A 11 -19.03 17.17 14.52
N ILE A 12 -17.92 17.88 14.34
CA ILE A 12 -17.85 19.33 14.41
C ILE A 12 -17.48 19.85 13.03
N GLU A 13 -18.22 20.83 12.54
CA GLU A 13 -17.91 21.50 11.28
C GLU A 13 -16.70 22.44 11.45
N GLY A 14 -15.79 22.45 10.46
CA GLY A 14 -14.61 23.31 10.48
C GLY A 14 -13.30 22.58 10.18
N LYS A 15 -12.19 23.33 10.21
CA LYS A 15 -10.84 22.78 10.04
C LYS A 15 -10.25 22.34 11.37
N ALA A 16 -9.70 21.12 11.42
CA ALA A 16 -9.00 20.67 12.62
C ALA A 16 -7.79 21.57 12.92
N LYS A 17 -7.71 22.06 14.15
CA LYS A 17 -6.56 22.85 14.59
C LYS A 17 -5.27 22.02 14.52
N PRO A 18 -4.12 22.61 14.15
CA PRO A 18 -2.82 21.94 14.26
C PRO A 18 -2.60 21.42 15.68
N LYS A 19 -1.99 20.24 15.78
CA LYS A 19 -1.61 19.69 17.07
C LYS A 19 -0.26 20.27 17.50
N TYR A 20 -0.20 20.78 18.70
CA TYR A 20 1.02 21.32 19.30
C TYR A 20 1.56 20.35 20.36
N ASP A 21 2.85 20.40 20.61
CA ASP A 21 3.50 19.76 21.74
C ASP A 21 3.31 20.60 23.02
N ARG A 22 3.88 20.15 24.15
CA ARG A 22 3.79 20.86 25.42
C ARG A 22 4.53 22.21 25.41
N SER A 23 5.47 22.39 24.50
CA SER A 23 6.25 23.63 24.33
C SER A 23 5.63 24.60 23.32
N GLY A 24 4.43 24.29 22.78
CA GLY A 24 3.73 25.12 21.82
C GLY A 24 4.22 24.99 20.38
N ASN A 25 5.10 24.04 20.07
CA ASN A 25 5.55 23.79 18.71
C ASN A 25 4.60 22.85 17.96
N PRO A 26 4.38 23.03 16.64
CA PRO A 26 3.62 22.07 15.85
C PRO A 26 4.22 20.66 15.94
N ARG A 27 3.40 19.67 16.29
CA ARG A 27 3.84 18.25 16.37
C ARG A 27 4.30 17.70 15.04
N HIS A 28 3.88 18.28 13.94
CA HIS A 28 4.24 17.84 12.59
C HIS A 28 4.76 19.04 11.80
N LYS A 29 5.93 18.87 11.20
CA LYS A 29 6.47 19.81 10.22
C LYS A 29 5.66 19.69 8.92
N TYR A 30 5.43 20.83 8.27
CA TYR A 30 4.81 20.88 6.95
C TYR A 30 5.82 21.44 5.96
N GLY A 31 6.15 20.61 4.96
CA GLY A 31 7.05 21.00 3.87
C GLY A 31 6.34 21.84 2.83
N LYS A 32 7.13 22.40 1.93
CA LYS A 32 6.71 23.06 0.68
C LYS A 32 7.31 22.32 -0.48
N GLY A 33 6.69 22.42 -1.64
CA GLY A 33 7.16 21.80 -2.87
C GLY A 33 6.33 20.59 -3.30
N MET A 34 6.69 20.02 -4.43
CA MET A 34 5.95 18.95 -5.07
C MET A 34 6.44 17.56 -4.63
N ILE A 35 5.50 16.63 -4.50
CA ILE A 35 5.76 15.21 -4.27
C ILE A 35 5.03 14.42 -5.33
N GLY A 36 5.76 13.68 -6.16
CA GLY A 36 5.19 12.67 -7.05
C GLY A 36 5.20 11.29 -6.37
N ALA A 37 4.10 10.54 -6.43
CA ALA A 37 4.01 9.25 -5.78
C ALA A 37 3.32 8.18 -6.64
N ASP A 38 4.01 7.08 -6.90
CA ASP A 38 3.42 5.85 -7.47
C ASP A 38 3.01 4.90 -6.32
N ILE A 39 1.69 4.77 -6.14
CA ILE A 39 1.12 3.92 -5.10
C ILE A 39 0.79 2.55 -5.70
N GLY A 40 1.60 1.54 -5.44
CA GLY A 40 1.36 0.16 -5.86
C GLY A 40 0.30 -0.56 -5.01
N THR A 41 0.12 -1.87 -5.24
CA THR A 41 -0.76 -2.72 -4.39
C THR A 41 -0.13 -3.06 -3.05
N GLN A 42 1.19 -2.93 -2.91
CA GLN A 42 1.95 -3.32 -1.72
C GLN A 42 3.01 -2.31 -1.32
N THR A 43 3.41 -1.44 -2.22
CA THR A 43 4.51 -0.48 -2.06
C THR A 43 4.07 0.91 -2.47
N VAL A 44 4.81 1.90 -2.02
CA VAL A 44 4.76 3.27 -2.52
C VAL A 44 6.18 3.71 -2.85
N ALA A 45 6.36 4.28 -4.04
CA ALA A 45 7.53 5.05 -4.41
C ALA A 45 7.17 6.53 -4.41
N TYR A 46 8.06 7.39 -3.97
CA TYR A 46 7.85 8.84 -4.00
C TYR A 46 9.14 9.60 -4.32
N THR A 47 8.97 10.74 -4.93
CA THR A 47 10.05 11.69 -5.26
C THR A 47 9.61 13.08 -4.82
N SER A 48 10.48 13.81 -4.14
CA SER A 48 10.29 15.19 -3.71
C SER A 48 11.53 16.03 -4.03
N ASP A 49 11.46 17.33 -3.78
CA ASP A 49 12.61 18.22 -3.93
C ASP A 49 13.82 17.79 -3.08
N THR A 50 13.55 17.24 -1.90
CA THR A 50 14.60 16.91 -0.93
C THR A 50 14.94 15.43 -0.87
N GLU A 51 14.03 14.54 -1.20
CA GLU A 51 14.17 13.10 -0.91
C GLU A 51 13.44 12.23 -1.94
N VAL A 52 13.93 11.01 -2.10
CA VAL A 52 13.26 9.93 -2.82
C VAL A 52 13.07 8.73 -1.89
N GLY A 53 12.02 7.96 -2.11
CA GLY A 53 11.75 6.81 -1.27
C GLY A 53 11.02 5.68 -1.98
N LEU A 54 11.25 4.47 -1.48
CA LEU A 54 10.57 3.25 -1.90
C LEU A 54 10.34 2.39 -0.67
N LYS A 55 9.09 2.14 -0.31
CA LYS A 55 8.74 1.44 0.92
C LYS A 55 7.52 0.56 0.80
N ASN A 56 7.40 -0.43 1.70
CA ASN A 56 6.19 -1.24 1.81
C ASN A 56 5.07 -0.44 2.50
N LEU A 57 3.87 -0.48 1.92
CA LEU A 57 2.69 0.17 2.49
C LEU A 57 2.26 -0.46 3.82
N SER A 58 1.80 0.36 4.76
CA SER A 58 1.16 -0.05 6.00
C SER A 58 2.02 -0.99 6.85
N GLU A 59 3.34 -0.96 6.70
CA GLU A 59 4.24 -1.82 7.46
C GLU A 59 4.77 -1.09 8.68
N ARG A 60 4.50 -1.67 9.84
CA ARG A 60 5.08 -1.25 11.11
C ARG A 60 5.85 -2.42 11.71
N GLY A 61 7.16 -2.45 11.48
CA GLY A 61 7.98 -3.63 11.75
C GLY A 61 7.48 -4.83 10.94
N ASN A 62 7.82 -6.04 11.32
CA ASN A 62 7.38 -7.28 10.64
C ASN A 62 5.95 -7.71 11.03
N SER A 63 5.08 -6.78 11.43
CA SER A 63 3.76 -7.06 12.00
C SER A 63 2.84 -7.84 11.06
N ILE A 64 2.86 -7.53 9.76
CA ILE A 64 1.95 -8.18 8.79
C ILE A 64 2.28 -9.65 8.61
N GLN A 65 3.54 -10.04 8.44
CA GLN A 65 3.94 -11.44 8.24
C GLN A 65 3.68 -12.29 9.48
N THR A 66 4.01 -11.78 10.65
CA THR A 66 3.74 -12.43 11.94
C THR A 66 2.25 -12.64 12.17
N SER A 67 1.45 -11.63 11.85
CA SER A 67 0.00 -11.69 11.97
C SER A 67 -0.63 -12.70 11.02
N GLU A 68 -0.18 -12.79 9.77
CA GLU A 68 -0.67 -13.78 8.80
C GLU A 68 -0.42 -15.23 9.26
N ARG A 69 0.72 -15.49 9.88
CA ARG A 69 1.01 -16.81 10.44
C ARG A 69 0.06 -17.14 11.59
N LYS A 70 -0.15 -16.20 12.52
CA LYS A 70 -1.09 -16.38 13.65
C LYS A 70 -2.53 -16.54 13.18
N GLU A 71 -2.99 -15.74 12.22
CA GLU A 71 -4.33 -15.89 11.59
C GLU A 71 -4.56 -17.32 11.08
N ARG A 72 -3.59 -17.85 10.31
CA ARG A 72 -3.70 -19.22 9.77
C ARG A 72 -3.78 -20.27 10.85
N LEU A 73 -3.03 -20.12 11.94
CA LEU A 73 -3.08 -21.04 13.08
C LEU A 73 -4.45 -20.98 13.79
N TYR A 74 -5.00 -19.79 14.00
CA TYR A 74 -6.34 -19.65 14.59
C TYR A 74 -7.43 -20.26 13.70
N TYR A 75 -7.40 -20.00 12.39
CA TYR A 75 -8.36 -20.60 11.47
C TYR A 75 -8.31 -22.14 11.49
N ARG A 76 -7.12 -22.74 11.45
CA ARG A 76 -6.95 -24.18 11.53
C ARG A 76 -7.45 -24.75 12.87
N ALA A 77 -7.17 -24.07 13.97
CA ALA A 77 -7.61 -24.51 15.29
C ALA A 77 -9.13 -24.39 15.46
N MET A 78 -9.73 -23.29 14.96
CA MET A 78 -11.19 -23.12 14.94
C MET A 78 -11.87 -24.16 14.05
N ASP A 79 -11.30 -24.46 12.87
CA ASP A 79 -11.86 -25.46 11.96
C ASP A 79 -11.85 -26.86 12.59
N ARG A 80 -10.73 -27.28 13.22
CA ARG A 80 -10.66 -28.55 13.95
C ARG A 80 -11.70 -28.62 15.08
N SER A 81 -11.82 -27.56 15.89
CA SER A 81 -12.80 -27.49 16.97
C SER A 81 -14.24 -27.57 16.46
N ARG A 82 -14.54 -26.86 15.36
CA ARG A 82 -15.87 -26.87 14.74
C ARG A 82 -16.22 -28.23 14.16
N ARG A 83 -15.27 -28.93 13.51
CA ARG A 83 -15.46 -30.28 12.99
C ARG A 83 -15.74 -31.28 14.09
N ALA A 84 -14.95 -31.26 15.16
CA ALA A 84 -15.14 -32.16 16.31
C ALA A 84 -16.50 -31.97 17.01
N THR A 85 -16.99 -30.72 17.06
CA THR A 85 -18.30 -30.43 17.72
C THR A 85 -19.50 -30.69 16.80
N ASN A 86 -19.34 -30.76 15.49
CA ASN A 86 -20.44 -30.90 14.51
C ASN A 86 -20.13 -31.93 13.43
N PRO A 87 -19.78 -33.18 13.74
CA PRO A 87 -19.43 -34.19 12.75
C PRO A 87 -20.56 -34.43 11.75
N GLN A 88 -21.82 -34.30 12.19
CA GLN A 88 -23.02 -34.49 11.36
C GLN A 88 -23.12 -33.53 10.17
N ASN A 89 -22.43 -32.38 10.23
CA ASN A 89 -22.46 -31.35 9.20
C ASN A 89 -21.41 -31.56 8.07
N TYR A 90 -20.62 -32.63 8.17
CA TYR A 90 -19.55 -32.93 7.21
C TYR A 90 -19.78 -34.23 6.47
N ASN A 91 -19.31 -34.29 5.23
CA ASN A 91 -19.22 -35.49 4.44
C ASN A 91 -17.98 -36.33 4.85
N PRO A 92 -17.88 -37.61 4.46
CA PRO A 92 -16.71 -38.45 4.76
C PRO A 92 -15.38 -37.85 4.19
N ASP A 93 -15.44 -37.13 3.07
CA ASP A 93 -14.31 -36.41 2.47
C ASP A 93 -13.92 -35.13 3.23
N GLY A 94 -14.61 -34.80 4.33
CA GLY A 94 -14.37 -33.61 5.14
C GLY A 94 -14.96 -32.31 4.56
N THR A 95 -15.69 -32.36 3.45
CA THR A 95 -16.43 -31.20 2.94
C THR A 95 -17.71 -30.94 3.75
N ILE A 96 -18.19 -29.70 3.72
CA ILE A 96 -19.44 -29.34 4.40
C ILE A 96 -20.62 -29.82 3.56
N LYS A 97 -21.56 -30.58 4.15
CA LYS A 97 -22.82 -31.02 3.51
C LYS A 97 -23.56 -29.83 2.92
N LYS A 98 -24.30 -30.01 1.83
CA LYS A 98 -25.21 -28.98 1.28
C LYS A 98 -26.47 -28.82 2.13
N GLY A 99 -27.18 -27.68 1.99
CA GLY A 99 -28.44 -27.40 2.67
C GLY A 99 -28.27 -26.65 4.02
N LYS A 100 -29.42 -26.43 4.71
CA LYS A 100 -29.50 -25.76 6.02
C LYS A 100 -28.80 -26.60 7.10
N LYS A 101 -28.08 -25.94 8.03
CA LYS A 101 -27.33 -26.58 9.10
C LYS A 101 -27.40 -25.80 10.41
N THR A 102 -27.44 -26.52 11.50
CA THR A 102 -27.26 -25.95 12.84
C THR A 102 -25.82 -26.17 13.28
N TRP A 103 -25.19 -25.11 13.80
CA TRP A 103 -23.82 -25.14 14.26
C TRP A 103 -23.75 -24.96 15.77
N LYS A 104 -23.14 -25.90 16.45
CA LYS A 104 -22.77 -25.78 17.86
C LYS A 104 -21.33 -25.35 17.98
N TYR A 105 -21.01 -24.45 18.88
CA TYR A 105 -19.66 -23.92 19.09
C TYR A 105 -19.21 -24.24 20.51
N SER A 106 -18.12 -25.01 20.62
CA SER A 106 -17.49 -25.31 21.91
C SER A 106 -16.87 -24.02 22.50
N ASP A 107 -16.61 -24.03 23.79
CA ASP A 107 -15.95 -22.90 24.46
C ASP A 107 -14.52 -22.68 23.95
N ARG A 108 -13.84 -23.78 23.54
CA ARG A 108 -12.57 -23.68 22.84
C ARG A 108 -12.69 -22.88 21.54
N TYR A 109 -13.72 -23.15 20.73
CA TYR A 109 -13.99 -22.38 19.51
C TYR A 109 -14.23 -20.90 19.80
N LYS A 110 -15.07 -20.61 20.80
CA LYS A 110 -15.41 -19.24 21.21
C LYS A 110 -14.17 -18.48 21.68
N LYS A 111 -13.32 -19.10 22.52
CA LYS A 111 -12.03 -18.53 22.97
C LYS A 111 -11.07 -18.24 21.80
N LEU A 112 -10.96 -19.17 20.83
CA LEU A 112 -10.12 -18.99 19.65
C LEU A 112 -10.64 -17.86 18.75
N LYS A 113 -11.98 -17.78 18.58
CA LYS A 113 -12.63 -16.70 17.83
C LYS A 113 -12.36 -15.34 18.46
N ALA A 114 -12.43 -15.23 19.79
CA ALA A 114 -12.11 -14.00 20.51
C ALA A 114 -10.64 -13.59 20.32
N LYS A 115 -9.69 -14.53 20.44
CA LYS A 115 -8.26 -14.29 20.17
C LYS A 115 -8.00 -13.84 18.73
N HIS A 116 -8.70 -14.45 17.77
CA HIS A 116 -8.61 -14.04 16.36
C HIS A 116 -9.16 -12.63 16.14
N ALA A 117 -10.30 -12.30 16.73
CA ALA A 117 -10.89 -10.96 16.64
C ALA A 117 -9.95 -9.90 17.23
N GLU A 118 -9.30 -10.16 18.35
CA GLU A 118 -8.33 -9.27 18.96
C GLU A 118 -7.08 -9.09 18.07
N LEU A 119 -6.57 -10.17 17.47
CA LEU A 119 -5.49 -10.07 16.49
C LEU A 119 -5.86 -9.17 15.30
N CYS A 120 -7.10 -9.32 14.77
CA CYS A 120 -7.58 -8.47 13.69
C CYS A 120 -7.69 -7.00 14.10
N ARG A 121 -8.14 -6.73 15.34
CA ARG A 121 -8.22 -5.37 15.90
C ARG A 121 -6.82 -4.74 16.00
N ILE A 122 -5.85 -5.44 16.58
CA ILE A 122 -4.47 -4.97 16.71
C ILE A 122 -3.88 -4.68 15.31
N ASN A 123 -4.11 -5.58 14.34
CA ASN A 123 -3.62 -5.39 12.98
C ASN A 123 -4.24 -4.16 12.31
N ALA A 124 -5.51 -3.90 12.53
CA ALA A 124 -6.18 -2.72 11.99
C ALA A 124 -5.60 -1.43 12.58
N VAL A 125 -5.38 -1.40 13.90
CA VAL A 125 -4.75 -0.27 14.59
C VAL A 125 -3.33 -0.02 14.09
N ASN A 126 -2.49 -1.06 14.02
CA ASN A 126 -1.11 -0.93 13.55
C ASN A 126 -1.04 -0.41 12.11
N LYS A 127 -1.91 -0.89 11.21
CA LYS A 127 -2.00 -0.38 9.84
C LYS A 127 -2.39 1.10 9.81
N GLN A 128 -3.38 1.49 10.60
CA GLN A 128 -3.81 2.89 10.64
C GLN A 128 -2.71 3.81 11.18
N ILE A 129 -1.97 3.36 12.20
CA ILE A 129 -0.82 4.11 12.73
C ILE A 129 0.24 4.27 11.63
N ALA A 130 0.63 3.18 10.96
CA ALA A 130 1.62 3.23 9.88
C ALA A 130 1.20 4.16 8.74
N ILE A 131 -0.07 4.10 8.32
CA ILE A 131 -0.62 4.99 7.30
C ILE A 131 -0.56 6.46 7.73
N ASN A 132 -0.90 6.75 8.98
CA ASN A 132 -0.86 8.11 9.50
C ASN A 132 0.58 8.64 9.63
N GLU A 133 1.53 7.79 10.06
CA GLU A 133 2.96 8.10 10.11
C GLU A 133 3.48 8.45 8.70
N ASP A 134 3.17 7.62 7.71
CA ASP A 134 3.54 7.85 6.31
C ASP A 134 2.93 9.13 5.74
N ALA A 135 1.64 9.39 6.00
CA ALA A 135 0.97 10.59 5.52
C ALA A 135 1.54 11.88 6.16
N ASN A 136 1.90 11.82 7.45
CA ASN A 136 2.56 12.93 8.13
C ASN A 136 3.96 13.17 7.56
N TYR A 137 4.71 12.08 7.33
CA TYR A 137 6.03 12.15 6.75
C TYR A 137 6.01 12.75 5.34
N LEU A 138 5.14 12.26 4.45
CA LEU A 138 5.00 12.83 3.11
C LEU A 138 4.61 14.32 3.17
N ARG A 139 3.70 14.71 4.06
CA ARG A 139 3.32 16.11 4.24
C ARG A 139 4.48 16.99 4.76
N SER A 140 5.47 16.40 5.41
CA SER A 140 6.68 17.12 5.82
C SER A 140 7.68 17.36 4.68
N LEU A 141 7.55 16.63 3.56
CA LEU A 141 8.40 16.77 2.38
C LEU A 141 7.89 17.81 1.38
N GLY A 142 6.57 18.08 1.37
CA GLY A 142 5.98 19.01 0.41
C GLY A 142 4.53 19.37 0.75
N ASP A 143 3.95 20.31 0.01
CA ASP A 143 2.56 20.74 0.12
C ASP A 143 1.69 20.38 -1.08
N THR A 144 2.27 19.89 -2.16
CA THR A 144 1.55 19.44 -3.35
C THR A 144 1.86 17.96 -3.62
N PHE A 145 0.84 17.11 -3.50
CA PHE A 145 0.97 15.66 -3.70
C PHE A 145 0.32 15.24 -5.00
N VAL A 146 1.10 14.64 -5.91
CA VAL A 146 0.67 14.20 -7.23
C VAL A 146 0.72 12.68 -7.32
N THR A 147 -0.35 12.04 -7.77
CA THR A 147 -0.44 10.59 -7.91
C THR A 147 -1.37 10.15 -9.03
N GLU A 148 -1.24 8.89 -9.45
CA GLU A 148 -2.21 8.30 -10.40
C GLU A 148 -3.52 7.93 -9.70
N PRO A 149 -4.68 8.07 -10.39
CA PRO A 149 -5.96 7.60 -9.87
C PRO A 149 -5.97 6.08 -9.79
N LYS A 150 -6.27 5.49 -8.64
CA LYS A 150 -6.27 4.03 -8.44
C LYS A 150 -7.59 3.49 -7.93
N ASN A 151 -8.11 2.50 -8.64
CA ASN A 151 -9.31 1.77 -8.24
C ASN A 151 -8.96 0.38 -7.70
N ALA A 152 -8.69 0.30 -6.39
CA ALA A 152 -8.36 -0.96 -5.73
C ALA A 152 -9.48 -2.01 -5.83
N SER A 153 -10.75 -1.62 -5.92
CA SER A 153 -11.86 -2.56 -6.05
C SER A 153 -11.83 -3.32 -7.38
N LYS A 154 -11.40 -2.69 -8.47
CA LYS A 154 -11.17 -3.38 -9.76
C LYS A 154 -10.07 -4.44 -9.64
N LEU A 155 -8.98 -4.15 -8.90
CA LEU A 155 -7.87 -5.08 -8.68
C LEU A 155 -8.23 -6.24 -7.75
N MET A 156 -9.24 -6.09 -6.88
CA MET A 156 -9.72 -7.14 -5.98
C MET A 156 -10.67 -8.12 -6.64
N LYS A 157 -11.26 -7.79 -7.79
CA LYS A 157 -12.23 -8.65 -8.47
C LYS A 157 -11.62 -10.02 -8.81
N ARG A 158 -12.41 -11.07 -8.59
CA ARG A 158 -12.06 -12.43 -9.01
C ARG A 158 -12.20 -12.56 -10.53
N ALA A 159 -11.28 -13.30 -11.16
CA ALA A 159 -11.44 -13.65 -12.57
C ALA A 159 -12.73 -14.46 -12.76
N LYS A 160 -13.55 -14.09 -13.74
CA LYS A 160 -14.81 -14.81 -14.05
C LYS A 160 -14.53 -16.19 -14.62
N LYS A 161 -13.63 -16.28 -15.61
CA LYS A 161 -13.27 -17.53 -16.29
C LYS A 161 -12.17 -18.29 -15.53
N THR A 162 -12.25 -19.60 -15.54
CA THR A 162 -11.18 -20.48 -15.10
C THR A 162 -10.21 -20.63 -16.28
N THR A 163 -8.93 -20.38 -16.05
CA THR A 163 -7.86 -20.53 -17.05
C THR A 163 -6.81 -21.49 -16.54
N VAL A 164 -6.10 -22.12 -17.45
CA VAL A 164 -5.01 -23.06 -17.16
C VAL A 164 -3.70 -22.38 -17.56
N ASN A 165 -2.63 -22.59 -16.80
CA ASN A 165 -1.30 -22.08 -17.11
C ASN A 165 -0.57 -23.03 -18.07
N SER A 166 0.63 -22.63 -18.53
CA SER A 166 1.47 -23.44 -19.43
C SER A 166 1.87 -24.81 -18.88
N LYS A 167 1.71 -25.04 -17.56
CA LYS A 167 1.98 -26.32 -16.87
C LYS A 167 0.73 -27.16 -16.62
N GLY A 168 -0.40 -26.87 -17.28
CA GLY A 168 -1.66 -27.57 -17.12
C GLY A 168 -2.39 -27.35 -15.80
N ARG A 169 -1.94 -26.42 -14.94
CA ARG A 169 -2.56 -26.15 -13.63
C ARG A 169 -3.54 -24.97 -13.70
N PHE A 170 -4.63 -25.07 -12.96
CA PHE A 170 -5.59 -23.98 -12.86
C PHE A 170 -5.00 -22.71 -12.26
N ASN A 171 -5.19 -21.58 -12.92
CA ASN A 171 -4.82 -20.27 -12.42
C ASN A 171 -5.70 -19.85 -11.23
N LYS A 172 -5.10 -19.14 -10.27
CA LYS A 172 -5.84 -18.61 -9.13
C LYS A 172 -6.83 -17.53 -9.61
N LYS A 173 -8.11 -17.69 -9.30
CA LYS A 173 -9.14 -16.64 -9.58
C LYS A 173 -8.97 -15.38 -8.76
N LYS A 174 -8.38 -15.45 -7.56
CA LYS A 174 -8.04 -14.29 -6.72
C LYS A 174 -6.69 -13.72 -7.17
N ARG A 175 -6.66 -12.43 -7.51
CA ARG A 175 -5.43 -11.74 -7.91
C ARG A 175 -4.80 -11.03 -6.70
N PHE A 176 -5.10 -9.77 -6.47
CA PHE A 176 -4.43 -8.90 -5.50
C PHE A 176 -5.15 -8.75 -4.16
N GLY A 177 -6.30 -9.41 -3.96
CA GLY A 177 -7.15 -9.18 -2.78
C GLY A 177 -6.44 -9.36 -1.44
N LYS A 178 -5.48 -10.29 -1.32
CA LYS A 178 -4.70 -10.47 -0.09
C LYS A 178 -3.73 -9.30 0.14
N SER A 179 -3.01 -8.89 -0.88
CA SER A 179 -2.08 -7.77 -0.83
C SER A 179 -2.80 -6.47 -0.45
N ILE A 180 -3.93 -6.20 -1.11
CA ILE A 180 -4.75 -5.01 -0.85
C ILE A 180 -5.34 -5.05 0.56
N LYS A 181 -5.86 -6.19 1.03
CA LYS A 181 -6.32 -6.34 2.43
C LYS A 181 -5.22 -6.00 3.43
N ASN A 182 -4.01 -6.50 3.20
CA ASN A 182 -2.91 -6.35 4.15
C ASN A 182 -2.27 -4.97 4.11
N ARG A 183 -2.12 -4.39 2.92
CA ARG A 183 -1.37 -3.15 2.69
C ARG A 183 -2.24 -1.91 2.57
N CYS A 184 -3.55 -2.07 2.37
CA CYS A 184 -4.55 -1.01 2.37
C CYS A 184 -4.19 0.23 1.51
N PRO A 185 -3.83 0.07 0.21
CA PRO A 185 -3.39 1.19 -0.63
C PRO A 185 -4.44 2.30 -0.76
N SER A 186 -5.74 1.96 -0.85
CA SER A 186 -6.80 2.97 -0.88
C SER A 186 -6.94 3.73 0.44
N GLY A 187 -6.78 3.04 1.59
CA GLY A 187 -6.79 3.71 2.89
C GLY A 187 -5.60 4.65 3.05
N PHE A 188 -4.43 4.27 2.53
CA PHE A 188 -3.26 5.14 2.45
C PHE A 188 -3.57 6.38 1.61
N GLN A 189 -4.05 6.21 0.37
CA GLN A 189 -4.38 7.29 -0.56
C GLN A 189 -5.38 8.27 0.06
N THR A 190 -6.51 7.78 0.60
CA THR A 190 -7.52 8.62 1.26
C THR A 190 -6.97 9.36 2.48
N THR A 191 -6.06 8.74 3.24
CA THR A 191 -5.47 9.39 4.43
C THR A 191 -4.49 10.49 4.02
N VAL A 192 -3.67 10.27 2.99
CA VAL A 192 -2.78 11.28 2.41
C VAL A 192 -3.61 12.44 1.86
N GLU A 193 -4.62 12.18 1.05
CA GLU A 193 -5.53 13.20 0.50
C GLU A 193 -6.14 14.07 1.62
N LYS A 194 -6.73 13.44 2.63
CA LYS A 194 -7.29 14.16 3.79
C LYS A 194 -6.22 14.99 4.50
N LYS A 195 -5.02 14.43 4.68
CA LYS A 195 -3.93 15.13 5.37
C LYS A 195 -3.53 16.39 4.64
N PHE A 196 -3.29 16.30 3.33
CA PHE A 196 -2.90 17.46 2.52
C PHE A 196 -4.01 18.51 2.53
N LYS A 197 -5.25 18.15 2.23
CA LYS A 197 -6.41 19.08 2.22
C LYS A 197 -6.61 19.79 3.57
N VAL A 198 -6.55 19.07 4.69
CA VAL A 198 -6.76 19.65 6.03
C VAL A 198 -5.62 20.56 6.45
N THR A 199 -4.40 20.33 5.97
CA THR A 199 -3.21 21.13 6.30
C THR A 199 -2.89 22.22 5.29
N GLY A 200 -3.83 22.55 4.39
CA GLY A 200 -3.67 23.62 3.39
C GLY A 200 -2.78 23.27 2.21
N GLY A 201 -2.48 21.98 2.00
CA GLY A 201 -1.78 21.50 0.81
C GLY A 201 -2.74 21.08 -0.29
N ALA A 202 -2.19 20.76 -1.47
CA ALA A 202 -2.90 20.26 -2.65
C ALA A 202 -2.73 18.75 -2.79
N TYR A 203 -3.79 18.08 -3.24
CA TYR A 203 -3.77 16.66 -3.67
C TYR A 203 -4.30 16.59 -5.09
N ILE A 204 -3.47 16.08 -6.01
CA ILE A 204 -3.74 16.08 -7.43
C ILE A 204 -3.69 14.62 -7.93
N GLU A 205 -4.77 14.18 -8.57
CA GLU A 205 -4.77 12.94 -9.35
C GLU A 205 -4.58 13.31 -10.82
N VAL A 206 -3.53 12.74 -11.43
CA VAL A 206 -3.25 12.98 -12.85
C VAL A 206 -4.35 12.37 -13.73
N PRO A 207 -4.58 12.88 -14.93
CA PRO A 207 -5.53 12.33 -15.87
C PRO A 207 -5.24 10.85 -16.22
N ASN A 208 -6.27 10.07 -16.56
CA ASN A 208 -6.12 8.64 -16.88
C ASN A 208 -5.24 8.36 -18.11
N ASN A 209 -5.05 9.34 -18.99
CA ASN A 209 -4.18 9.28 -20.16
C ASN A 209 -2.71 9.62 -19.82
N TYR A 210 -2.43 10.12 -18.63
CA TYR A 210 -1.06 10.35 -18.15
C TYR A 210 -0.38 9.01 -17.90
N ARG A 211 0.61 8.68 -18.71
CA ARG A 211 1.26 7.36 -18.74
C ARG A 211 2.68 7.42 -18.18
N ALA A 212 2.83 7.88 -16.93
CA ALA A 212 4.12 8.03 -16.26
C ALA A 212 5.01 6.80 -16.41
N SER A 213 4.48 5.59 -16.20
CA SER A 213 5.26 4.35 -16.27
C SER A 213 5.78 3.98 -17.67
N GLN A 214 5.36 4.69 -18.72
CA GLN A 214 5.72 4.40 -20.11
C GLN A 214 6.63 5.46 -20.73
N TYR A 215 6.61 6.69 -20.23
CA TYR A 215 7.42 7.77 -20.78
C TYR A 215 8.91 7.57 -20.49
N ASP A 216 9.75 7.92 -21.45
CA ASP A 216 11.21 7.93 -21.36
C ASP A 216 11.70 9.35 -21.70
N HIS A 217 12.11 10.10 -20.68
CA HIS A 217 12.52 11.49 -20.84
C HIS A 217 13.83 11.66 -21.63
N THR A 218 14.64 10.60 -21.73
CA THR A 218 15.90 10.63 -22.50
C THR A 218 15.68 10.51 -24.00
N ALA A 219 14.54 9.95 -24.40
CA ALA A 219 14.14 9.78 -25.81
C ALA A 219 12.93 10.64 -26.19
N ASP A 220 12.32 11.33 -25.24
CA ASP A 220 11.05 12.05 -25.40
C ASP A 220 9.94 11.18 -26.04
N ASP A 221 9.83 9.91 -25.62
CA ASP A 221 8.95 8.93 -26.24
C ASP A 221 8.25 8.03 -25.21
N TYR A 222 7.14 7.42 -25.61
CA TYR A 222 6.36 6.49 -24.80
C TYR A 222 6.65 5.05 -25.18
N ILE A 223 7.40 4.34 -24.33
CA ILE A 223 7.82 2.97 -24.55
C ILE A 223 7.00 2.03 -23.64
N LYS A 224 6.23 1.12 -24.27
CA LYS A 224 5.45 0.12 -23.53
C LYS A 224 6.36 -0.91 -22.89
N LYS A 225 6.37 -0.96 -21.55
CA LYS A 225 7.18 -1.88 -20.75
C LYS A 225 6.34 -3.03 -20.21
N LYS A 226 6.94 -4.22 -20.03
CA LYS A 226 6.23 -5.36 -19.41
C LYS A 226 6.01 -5.10 -17.92
N LEU A 227 4.87 -5.51 -17.39
CA LEU A 227 4.56 -5.37 -15.96
C LEU A 227 5.50 -6.18 -15.04
N SER A 228 6.16 -7.21 -15.59
CA SER A 228 7.17 -8.01 -14.88
C SER A 228 8.49 -7.29 -14.69
N ASP A 229 8.79 -6.32 -15.55
CA ASP A 229 10.08 -5.63 -15.56
C ASP A 229 10.07 -4.59 -14.43
N ARG A 230 10.84 -4.87 -13.39
CA ARG A 230 10.95 -4.01 -12.20
C ARG A 230 12.11 -3.05 -12.27
N LEU A 231 13.12 -3.43 -13.03
CA LEU A 231 14.26 -2.60 -13.42
C LEU A 231 14.26 -2.55 -14.93
N TYR A 232 14.46 -1.40 -15.51
CA TYR A 232 14.61 -1.26 -16.96
C TYR A 232 15.63 -0.19 -17.32
N ARG A 233 16.10 -0.24 -18.56
CA ARG A 233 17.03 0.76 -19.10
C ARG A 233 16.27 1.81 -19.89
N LEU A 234 16.60 3.06 -19.64
CA LEU A 234 16.23 4.19 -20.50
C LEU A 234 17.01 4.11 -21.82
N ARG A 235 16.63 4.91 -22.79
CA ARG A 235 17.31 4.93 -24.11
C ARG A 235 18.78 5.29 -24.04
N ASP A 236 19.17 6.13 -23.11
CA ASP A 236 20.58 6.48 -22.84
C ASP A 236 21.37 5.37 -22.12
N GLY A 237 20.74 4.23 -21.82
CA GLY A 237 21.34 3.11 -21.12
C GLY A 237 21.23 3.17 -19.58
N THR A 238 20.69 4.24 -19.00
CA THR A 238 20.53 4.39 -17.55
C THR A 238 19.57 3.36 -16.99
N LEU A 239 19.98 2.62 -15.97
CA LEU A 239 19.15 1.60 -15.30
C LEU A 239 18.37 2.24 -14.15
N VAL A 240 17.04 2.16 -14.20
CA VAL A 240 16.15 2.74 -13.20
C VAL A 240 15.22 1.71 -12.58
N GLN A 241 14.82 1.90 -11.32
CA GLN A 241 13.76 1.13 -10.71
C GLN A 241 12.41 1.71 -11.14
N ARG A 242 11.52 0.87 -11.65
CA ARG A 242 10.31 1.27 -12.36
C ARG A 242 9.35 2.14 -11.53
N ASP A 243 9.05 1.71 -10.31
CA ASP A 243 8.04 2.38 -9.49
C ASP A 243 8.58 3.73 -8.98
N TRP A 244 9.90 3.80 -8.69
CA TRP A 244 10.57 5.08 -8.42
C TRP A 244 10.55 6.01 -9.64
N TYR A 245 10.90 5.51 -10.82
CA TYR A 245 10.91 6.34 -12.03
C TYR A 245 9.51 6.88 -12.37
N SER A 246 8.45 6.07 -12.17
CA SER A 246 7.07 6.54 -12.27
C SER A 246 6.78 7.67 -11.27
N SER A 247 7.29 7.57 -10.03
CA SER A 247 7.12 8.63 -9.03
C SER A 247 7.89 9.90 -9.39
N PHE A 248 9.06 9.77 -10.03
CA PHE A 248 9.83 10.90 -10.56
C PHE A 248 9.06 11.63 -11.67
N LEU A 249 8.46 10.91 -12.61
CA LEU A 249 7.65 11.52 -13.65
C LEU A 249 6.37 12.17 -13.12
N LEU A 250 5.78 11.64 -12.04
CA LEU A 250 4.68 12.29 -11.32
C LEU A 250 5.15 13.56 -10.57
N TYR A 251 6.37 13.57 -10.08
CA TYR A 251 7.00 14.78 -9.51
C TYR A 251 7.26 15.85 -10.57
N CYS A 252 7.47 15.46 -11.83
CA CYS A 252 7.61 16.36 -12.97
C CYS A 252 6.27 16.69 -13.67
N TYR A 253 5.12 16.44 -13.01
CA TYR A 253 3.80 16.77 -13.55
C TYR A 253 3.56 18.28 -13.52
N ASP A 254 3.23 18.87 -14.67
CA ASP A 254 2.72 20.23 -14.75
C ASP A 254 1.19 20.25 -14.74
N TYR A 255 0.62 20.82 -13.68
CA TYR A 255 -0.83 20.91 -13.51
C TYR A 255 -1.52 21.89 -14.48
N ARG A 256 -0.77 22.80 -15.13
CA ARG A 256 -1.30 23.78 -16.10
C ARG A 256 -1.51 23.14 -17.46
N THR A 257 -0.52 22.43 -17.95
CA THR A 257 -0.58 21.68 -19.22
C THR A 257 -1.24 20.32 -19.06
N GLN A 258 -1.36 19.81 -17.84
CA GLN A 258 -1.79 18.46 -17.47
C GLN A 258 -0.91 17.36 -18.11
N ASP A 259 0.35 17.64 -18.31
CA ASP A 259 1.34 16.76 -18.94
C ASP A 259 2.68 16.79 -18.19
N ILE A 260 3.67 16.08 -18.69
CA ILE A 260 5.02 16.01 -18.15
C ILE A 260 5.77 17.31 -18.47
N ASP A 261 6.32 17.93 -17.44
CA ASP A 261 7.29 19.02 -17.57
C ASP A 261 8.65 18.43 -17.98
N LYS A 262 8.96 18.50 -19.28
CA LYS A 262 10.17 17.92 -19.87
C LYS A 262 11.43 18.61 -19.39
N ASP A 263 11.41 19.92 -19.25
CA ASP A 263 12.56 20.71 -18.78
C ASP A 263 12.91 20.36 -17.34
N LYS A 264 11.89 20.20 -16.49
CA LYS A 264 12.06 19.74 -15.13
C LYS A 264 12.58 18.30 -15.06
N CYS A 265 12.14 17.41 -15.97
CA CYS A 265 12.70 16.06 -16.07
C CYS A 265 14.20 16.10 -16.34
N ILE A 266 14.64 16.87 -17.32
CA ILE A 266 16.06 16.98 -17.69
C ILE A 266 16.86 17.59 -16.54
N THR A 267 16.37 18.67 -15.95
CA THR A 267 17.09 19.42 -14.90
C THR A 267 17.22 18.62 -13.60
N ASP A 268 16.16 17.93 -13.18
CA ASP A 268 16.09 17.29 -11.86
C ASP A 268 16.50 15.82 -11.87
N PHE A 269 16.56 15.15 -13.04
CA PHE A 269 16.79 13.71 -13.11
C PHE A 269 18.10 13.30 -12.44
N GLY A 270 19.21 13.95 -12.76
CA GLY A 270 20.53 13.59 -12.20
C GLY A 270 20.53 13.59 -10.68
N ARG A 271 20.03 14.68 -10.08
CA ARG A 271 19.90 14.82 -8.62
C ARG A 271 19.01 13.74 -7.97
N CYS A 272 17.87 13.45 -8.59
CA CYS A 272 16.94 12.44 -8.08
C CYS A 272 17.47 11.02 -8.27
N TYR A 273 18.16 10.76 -9.37
CA TYR A 273 18.77 9.46 -9.66
C TYR A 273 19.94 9.12 -8.70
N ASP A 274 20.75 10.11 -8.32
CA ASP A 274 21.78 9.90 -7.31
C ASP A 274 21.19 9.52 -5.95
N LYS A 275 20.07 10.15 -5.57
CA LYS A 275 19.34 9.77 -4.36
C LYS A 275 18.72 8.37 -4.47
N GLU A 276 18.23 7.97 -5.63
CA GLU A 276 17.71 6.61 -5.87
C GLU A 276 18.80 5.56 -5.74
N LYS A 277 19.98 5.80 -6.32
CA LYS A 277 21.14 4.91 -6.17
C LYS A 277 21.53 4.75 -4.70
N ALA A 278 21.61 5.85 -3.96
CA ALA A 278 21.91 5.85 -2.54
C ALA A 278 20.84 5.08 -1.73
N LEU A 279 19.56 5.28 -2.04
CA LEU A 279 18.44 4.55 -1.42
C LEU A 279 18.55 3.04 -1.68
N ILE A 280 18.81 2.62 -2.93
CA ILE A 280 18.98 1.20 -3.28
C ILE A 280 20.18 0.60 -2.55
N ALA A 281 21.29 1.30 -2.46
CA ALA A 281 22.47 0.87 -1.73
C ALA A 281 22.15 0.69 -0.24
N TRP A 282 21.45 1.64 0.36
CA TRP A 282 21.03 1.57 1.75
C TRP A 282 20.04 0.41 2.02
N ILE A 283 19.07 0.19 1.13
CA ILE A 283 18.12 -0.94 1.21
C ILE A 283 18.89 -2.27 1.21
N LYS A 284 19.89 -2.42 0.33
CA LYS A 284 20.71 -3.63 0.25
C LYS A 284 21.58 -3.82 1.51
N ALA A 285 22.27 -2.77 1.95
CA ALA A 285 23.14 -2.81 3.13
C ALA A 285 22.38 -3.14 4.42
N ASN A 286 21.13 -2.71 4.54
CA ASN A 286 20.28 -2.97 5.70
C ASN A 286 19.36 -4.19 5.53
N HIS A 287 19.55 -5.01 4.50
CA HIS A 287 18.74 -6.20 4.20
C HIS A 287 17.22 -5.95 4.21
N ILE A 288 16.78 -4.78 3.76
CA ILE A 288 15.36 -4.38 3.76
C ILE A 288 14.64 -4.97 2.55
N LYS A 289 13.71 -5.86 2.79
CA LYS A 289 12.92 -6.48 1.73
C LYS A 289 11.78 -5.57 1.29
N ILE A 290 11.92 -4.96 0.12
CA ILE A 290 10.83 -4.23 -0.54
C ILE A 290 10.10 -5.17 -1.50
N LEU A 291 8.79 -5.30 -1.32
CA LEU A 291 7.96 -6.23 -2.09
C LEU A 291 7.84 -5.77 -3.55
N ASN A 292 8.00 -6.69 -4.48
CA ASN A 292 7.88 -6.43 -5.92
C ASN A 292 8.78 -5.32 -6.48
N SER A 293 9.83 -4.89 -5.79
CA SER A 293 10.72 -3.82 -6.25
C SER A 293 11.73 -4.27 -7.31
N GLY A 294 12.01 -5.56 -7.40
CA GLY A 294 13.13 -6.08 -8.19
C GLY A 294 14.49 -5.95 -7.52
N ILE A 295 14.57 -5.26 -6.38
CA ILE A 295 15.81 -5.11 -5.60
C ILE A 295 16.05 -6.42 -4.86
N LYS A 296 17.15 -7.09 -5.20
CA LYS A 296 17.60 -8.29 -4.51
C LYS A 296 18.41 -7.87 -3.28
N VAL A 297 18.00 -8.33 -2.11
CA VAL A 297 18.75 -8.27 -0.86
C VAL A 297 19.26 -9.67 -0.56
N ALA A 298 20.51 -9.77 -0.17
CA ALA A 298 21.15 -11.06 0.15
C ALA A 298 20.51 -11.71 1.39
#